data_a14b4bebbd995316dfcd3e2512240294
#
_entry.id   a14b4bebbd995316dfcd3e2512240294
#
_cell.length_a   1.000
_cell.length_b   1.000
_cell.length_c   1.000
_cell.angle_alpha   90.00
_cell.angle_beta   90.00
_cell.angle_gamma   90.00
#
_symmetry.space_group_name_H-M   'P 1'
#
loop_
_entity.id
_entity.type
_entity.pdbx_description
1 polymer ?
#
loop_
_entity_poly.entity_id
_entity_poly.type
_entity_poly.pdbx_seq_one_letter_code
_entity_poly.pdbx_strand_id
1 'polypeptide(L)'
;MANDIGRAMARLKHRDIRTRRRAVRTLFEHDDPSVLEAFKALLDDDDTWFVSKALDAYRQWAVHAGPDAVSTLLDHRSLEVRRAGANLLTPLGMNGKMLALGALGDEDSVVQKKAARALLMFEEQTVAERLAAHANDAVRLMGMKHPSLPTEQLNSGLTDPNEGVRSAALDAVLSRGLEVELEALVPFLQANLQTVNILAWVGQHAPERLSEFTPHLERQHLKALSDYLRAHATSSEDPFLTSLVNSGMLEPVARWVLRQGASEDELRWSLIHDERLDIIERSKLLERLIGRAHEPAILERATALMDATEDELLRVACENLSTAASELQX
;
A
#
# COMPACT_ATOMS: atom_id res chain seq x y z
N MET A 1 -3.49 51.84 -10.08
CA MET A 1 -3.29 50.41 -10.08
C MET A 1 -3.67 49.74 -11.38
N ALA A 2 -4.85 50.08 -11.94
CA ALA A 2 -5.23 49.52 -13.22
C ALA A 2 -4.23 49.90 -14.32
N ASN A 3 -3.69 51.12 -14.27
CA ASN A 3 -2.72 51.56 -15.26
C ASN A 3 -1.39 50.78 -15.11
N ASP A 4 -1.02 50.45 -13.89
CA ASP A 4 0.20 49.66 -13.69
C ASP A 4 0.07 48.27 -14.26
N ILE A 5 -1.07 47.64 -14.07
CA ILE A 5 -1.33 46.32 -14.61
C ILE A 5 -1.31 46.39 -16.15
N GLY A 6 -2.01 47.37 -16.74
CA GLY A 6 -2.06 47.50 -18.19
C GLY A 6 -0.67 47.72 -18.79
N ARG A 7 0.15 48.57 -18.16
CA ARG A 7 1.51 48.82 -18.63
C ARG A 7 2.34 47.56 -18.54
N ALA A 8 2.22 46.83 -17.41
CA ALA A 8 3.04 45.62 -17.22
C ALA A 8 2.62 44.56 -18.25
N MET A 9 1.33 44.40 -18.53
CA MET A 9 0.90 43.47 -19.55
C MET A 9 1.49 43.79 -20.91
N ALA A 10 1.51 45.08 -21.27
CA ALA A 10 2.09 45.51 -22.55
C ALA A 10 3.59 45.22 -22.59
N ARG A 11 4.27 45.41 -21.47
CA ARG A 11 5.71 45.20 -21.38
C ARG A 11 6.14 43.75 -21.40
N LEU A 12 5.24 42.81 -21.20
CA LEU A 12 5.60 41.40 -21.36
C LEU A 12 6.06 41.06 -22.75
N LYS A 13 5.70 41.90 -23.74
CA LYS A 13 6.15 41.70 -25.12
C LYS A 13 7.35 42.58 -25.49
N HIS A 14 7.88 43.33 -24.57
CA HIS A 14 9.01 44.19 -24.82
C HIS A 14 10.25 43.38 -25.20
N ARG A 15 11.08 43.92 -26.09
CA ARG A 15 12.27 43.21 -26.53
C ARG A 15 13.40 43.19 -25.48
N ASP A 16 13.39 44.15 -24.54
CA ASP A 16 14.38 44.19 -23.50
C ASP A 16 14.05 43.22 -22.38
N ILE A 17 14.98 42.32 -22.09
CA ILE A 17 14.74 41.27 -21.14
C ILE A 17 14.49 41.80 -19.72
N ARG A 18 15.22 42.84 -19.32
CA ARG A 18 15.02 43.39 -17.98
C ARG A 18 13.63 44.00 -17.82
N THR A 19 13.18 44.67 -18.88
CA THR A 19 11.84 45.25 -18.88
C THR A 19 10.80 44.18 -18.76
N ARG A 20 10.96 43.09 -19.52
CA ARG A 20 10.01 41.97 -19.45
C ARG A 20 10.01 41.34 -18.07
N ARG A 21 11.19 41.13 -17.46
CA ARG A 21 11.24 40.52 -16.13
C ARG A 21 10.60 41.41 -15.07
N ARG A 22 10.81 42.71 -15.19
CA ARG A 22 10.18 43.64 -14.26
C ARG A 22 8.66 43.60 -14.39
N ALA A 23 8.18 43.50 -15.62
CA ALA A 23 6.74 43.41 -15.87
C ALA A 23 6.15 42.14 -15.21
N VAL A 24 6.85 41.01 -15.33
CA VAL A 24 6.40 39.79 -14.68
C VAL A 24 6.28 39.97 -13.17
N ARG A 25 7.30 40.55 -12.56
CA ARG A 25 7.29 40.79 -11.12
C ARG A 25 6.13 41.68 -10.69
N THR A 26 5.88 42.74 -11.47
CA THR A 26 4.77 43.65 -11.19
C THR A 26 3.44 42.94 -11.22
N LEU A 27 3.25 42.08 -12.22
CA LEU A 27 1.98 41.35 -12.34
C LEU A 27 1.78 40.40 -11.18
N PHE A 28 2.84 39.71 -10.72
CA PHE A 28 2.71 38.84 -9.56
C PHE A 28 2.41 39.63 -8.29
N GLU A 29 3.00 40.82 -8.15
CA GLU A 29 2.74 41.66 -6.97
C GLU A 29 1.29 42.07 -6.89
N HIS A 30 0.66 42.35 -8.02
CA HIS A 30 -0.77 42.71 -8.02
C HIS A 30 -1.66 41.51 -7.76
N ASP A 31 -1.20 40.32 -8.08
CA ASP A 31 -1.93 39.06 -7.80
C ASP A 31 -3.35 39.09 -8.32
N ASP A 32 -3.51 39.47 -9.56
CA ASP A 32 -4.81 39.59 -10.20
C ASP A 32 -4.99 38.48 -11.23
N PRO A 33 -5.89 37.51 -10.99
CA PRO A 33 -6.06 36.40 -11.94
C PRO A 33 -6.43 36.82 -13.36
N SER A 34 -6.99 38.01 -13.54
CA SER A 34 -7.41 38.45 -14.86
C SER A 34 -6.24 38.66 -15.81
N VAL A 35 -5.00 38.75 -15.31
CA VAL A 35 -3.83 38.93 -16.17
C VAL A 35 -3.29 37.61 -16.71
N LEU A 36 -3.85 36.49 -16.32
CA LEU A 36 -3.33 35.20 -16.71
C LEU A 36 -3.19 35.01 -18.20
N GLU A 37 -4.16 35.51 -18.96
CA GLU A 37 -4.13 35.38 -20.41
C GLU A 37 -2.88 36.00 -21.03
N ALA A 38 -2.33 37.05 -20.42
CA ALA A 38 -1.11 37.67 -20.92
C ALA A 38 0.11 36.74 -20.77
N PHE A 39 0.08 35.78 -19.89
CA PHE A 39 1.18 34.83 -19.71
C PHE A 39 1.17 33.69 -20.72
N LYS A 40 0.09 33.54 -21.47
CA LYS A 40 -0.04 32.39 -22.37
C LYS A 40 1.12 32.32 -23.37
N ALA A 41 1.48 33.44 -23.95
CA ALA A 41 2.57 33.49 -24.95
C ALA A 41 3.91 33.11 -24.32
N LEU A 42 4.09 33.38 -23.03
CA LEU A 42 5.35 33.07 -22.36
C LEU A 42 5.57 31.58 -22.18
N LEU A 43 4.51 30.77 -22.30
CA LEU A 43 4.66 29.32 -22.27
C LEU A 43 5.56 28.82 -23.41
N ASP A 44 5.66 29.59 -24.50
CA ASP A 44 6.47 29.24 -25.67
C ASP A 44 7.76 30.04 -25.76
N ASP A 45 8.10 30.78 -24.73
CA ASP A 45 9.29 31.64 -24.76
C ASP A 45 10.56 30.82 -24.86
N ASP A 46 11.54 31.33 -25.58
CA ASP A 46 12.85 30.67 -25.69
C ASP A 46 13.63 30.70 -24.38
N ASP A 47 13.36 31.69 -23.53
CA ASP A 47 14.02 31.82 -22.24
C ASP A 47 13.25 31.03 -21.19
N THR A 48 13.87 30.00 -20.63
CA THR A 48 13.21 29.14 -19.68
C THR A 48 12.74 29.84 -18.41
N TRP A 49 13.35 30.99 -18.09
CA TRP A 49 12.89 31.78 -16.95
C TRP A 49 11.44 32.22 -17.16
N PHE A 50 11.13 32.67 -18.38
CA PHE A 50 9.75 33.11 -18.68
C PHE A 50 8.76 31.94 -18.73
N VAL A 51 9.19 30.81 -19.27
CA VAL A 51 8.35 29.61 -19.24
C VAL A 51 8.04 29.25 -17.80
N SER A 52 9.05 29.25 -16.94
CA SER A 52 8.86 28.92 -15.54
C SER A 52 7.89 29.87 -14.85
N LYS A 53 8.02 31.17 -15.14
CA LYS A 53 7.11 32.16 -14.56
C LYS A 53 5.70 32.03 -15.08
N ALA A 54 5.56 31.69 -16.36
CA ALA A 54 4.23 31.42 -16.91
C ALA A 54 3.59 30.25 -16.19
N LEU A 55 4.34 29.17 -15.96
CA LEU A 55 3.81 28.03 -15.23
C LEU A 55 3.42 28.42 -13.80
N ASP A 56 4.26 29.25 -13.14
CA ASP A 56 3.89 29.75 -11.82
C ASP A 56 2.59 30.52 -11.84
N ALA A 57 2.40 31.35 -12.87
CA ALA A 57 1.17 32.12 -12.99
C ALA A 57 -0.05 31.21 -13.14
N TYR A 58 0.08 30.19 -13.97
CA TYR A 58 -1.03 29.24 -14.14
C TYR A 58 -1.29 28.47 -12.85
N ARG A 59 -0.23 28.06 -12.15
CA ARG A 59 -0.42 27.38 -10.87
C ARG A 59 -1.15 28.26 -9.87
N GLN A 60 -0.87 29.55 -9.91
CA GLN A 60 -1.48 30.47 -8.95
C GLN A 60 -2.91 30.85 -9.31
N TRP A 61 -3.22 31.04 -10.60
CA TRP A 61 -4.46 31.67 -11.01
C TRP A 61 -5.37 30.81 -11.89
N ALA A 62 -4.90 29.71 -12.49
CA ALA A 62 -5.66 29.02 -13.51
C ALA A 62 -6.93 28.37 -12.95
N VAL A 63 -6.86 27.83 -11.74
CA VAL A 63 -8.05 27.19 -11.16
C VAL A 63 -9.15 28.24 -10.96
N HIS A 64 -8.78 29.41 -10.49
CA HIS A 64 -9.74 30.50 -10.33
C HIS A 64 -10.31 30.93 -11.69
N ALA A 65 -9.45 30.99 -12.71
CA ALA A 65 -9.88 31.40 -14.03
C ALA A 65 -10.81 30.39 -14.71
N GLY A 66 -10.65 29.11 -14.36
CA GLY A 66 -11.56 28.10 -14.83
C GLY A 66 -10.95 27.08 -15.78
N PRO A 67 -11.77 26.12 -16.24
CA PRO A 67 -11.27 25.02 -17.06
C PRO A 67 -10.55 25.45 -18.34
N ASP A 68 -10.97 26.53 -18.98
CA ASP A 68 -10.33 26.94 -20.22
C ASP A 68 -8.85 27.27 -20.01
N ALA A 69 -8.51 27.86 -18.87
CA ALA A 69 -7.12 28.18 -18.57
C ALA A 69 -6.29 26.91 -18.39
N VAL A 70 -6.86 25.93 -17.67
CA VAL A 70 -6.16 24.67 -17.48
C VAL A 70 -6.03 23.92 -18.79
N SER A 71 -7.07 23.99 -19.64
CA SER A 71 -7.03 23.37 -20.96
C SER A 71 -5.88 23.89 -21.80
N THR A 72 -5.54 25.18 -21.67
CA THR A 72 -4.41 25.75 -22.37
C THR A 72 -3.13 24.96 -22.08
N LEU A 73 -2.92 24.60 -20.84
CA LEU A 73 -1.73 23.81 -20.46
C LEU A 73 -1.84 22.38 -20.99
N LEU A 74 -3.00 21.77 -20.84
CA LEU A 74 -3.17 20.37 -21.24
C LEU A 74 -3.01 20.16 -22.74
N ASP A 75 -3.32 21.16 -23.53
CA ASP A 75 -3.24 21.07 -24.99
C ASP A 75 -1.89 21.48 -25.53
N HIS A 76 -0.96 21.86 -24.66
CA HIS A 76 0.33 22.39 -25.09
C HIS A 76 1.24 21.26 -25.61
N ARG A 77 2.11 21.60 -26.55
CA ARG A 77 3.02 20.62 -27.14
C ARG A 77 4.12 20.18 -26.16
N SER A 78 4.49 21.03 -25.21
CA SER A 78 5.53 20.73 -24.24
C SER A 78 5.01 19.78 -23.16
N LEU A 79 5.74 18.68 -22.94
CA LEU A 79 5.38 17.74 -21.92
C LEU A 79 5.35 18.36 -20.52
N GLU A 80 6.34 19.23 -20.24
CA GLU A 80 6.39 19.90 -18.95
C GLU A 80 5.14 20.73 -18.71
N VAL A 81 4.69 21.42 -19.75
CA VAL A 81 3.50 22.26 -19.63
C VAL A 81 2.25 21.40 -19.45
N ARG A 82 2.14 20.30 -20.23
CA ARG A 82 0.98 19.42 -20.07
C ARG A 82 0.92 18.79 -18.68
N ARG A 83 2.07 18.41 -18.13
CA ARG A 83 2.09 17.86 -16.77
C ARG A 83 1.69 18.90 -15.74
N ALA A 84 2.07 20.15 -15.93
CA ALA A 84 1.62 21.21 -15.04
C ALA A 84 0.11 21.35 -15.09
N GLY A 85 -0.46 21.25 -16.30
CA GLY A 85 -1.90 21.29 -16.43
C GLY A 85 -2.59 20.14 -15.75
N ALA A 86 -2.00 18.94 -15.87
CA ALA A 86 -2.56 17.75 -15.25
C ALA A 86 -2.60 17.89 -13.72
N ASN A 87 -1.61 18.56 -13.13
CA ASN A 87 -1.59 18.79 -11.68
C ASN A 87 -2.74 19.69 -11.23
N LEU A 88 -3.35 20.44 -12.13
CA LEU A 88 -4.43 21.33 -11.77
C LEU A 88 -5.81 20.70 -11.92
N LEU A 89 -5.87 19.47 -12.43
CA LEU A 89 -7.16 18.82 -12.64
C LEU A 89 -7.90 18.57 -11.32
N THR A 90 -7.21 18.04 -10.32
CA THR A 90 -7.85 17.79 -9.02
C THR A 90 -8.33 19.10 -8.36
N PRO A 91 -7.49 20.16 -8.32
CA PRO A 91 -7.96 21.42 -7.75
C PRO A 91 -9.17 22.03 -8.48
N LEU A 92 -9.35 21.74 -9.77
CA LEU A 92 -10.54 22.23 -10.48
C LEU A 92 -11.83 21.66 -9.91
N GLY A 93 -11.77 20.54 -9.22
CA GLY A 93 -12.94 19.94 -8.66
C GLY A 93 -13.93 19.49 -9.71
N MET A 94 -15.22 19.74 -9.46
CA MET A 94 -16.27 19.28 -10.36
C MET A 94 -16.17 19.89 -11.76
N ASN A 95 -15.56 21.06 -11.89
CA ASN A 95 -15.41 21.72 -13.18
C ASN A 95 -14.36 21.08 -14.06
N GLY A 96 -13.55 20.18 -13.53
CA GLY A 96 -12.47 19.56 -14.28
C GLY A 96 -12.82 18.24 -14.95
N LYS A 97 -14.06 17.78 -14.84
CA LYS A 97 -14.41 16.43 -15.31
C LYS A 97 -14.08 16.21 -16.78
N MET A 98 -14.55 17.10 -17.63
CA MET A 98 -14.36 16.90 -19.07
C MET A 98 -12.89 16.96 -19.46
N LEU A 99 -12.13 17.86 -18.82
CA LEU A 99 -10.70 17.93 -19.08
C LEU A 99 -9.98 16.66 -18.63
N ALA A 100 -10.35 16.13 -17.46
CA ALA A 100 -9.73 14.92 -16.97
C ALA A 100 -10.04 13.74 -17.88
N LEU A 101 -11.28 13.62 -18.34
CA LEU A 101 -11.62 12.57 -19.29
C LEU A 101 -10.78 12.67 -20.55
N GLY A 102 -10.62 13.90 -21.08
CA GLY A 102 -9.77 14.10 -22.26
C GLY A 102 -8.32 13.77 -22.01
N ALA A 103 -7.83 14.11 -20.82
CA ALA A 103 -6.42 13.87 -20.47
C ALA A 103 -6.09 12.40 -20.30
N LEU A 104 -7.08 11.54 -20.10
CA LEU A 104 -6.86 10.10 -20.13
C LEU A 104 -6.31 9.64 -21.47
N GLY A 105 -6.55 10.40 -22.54
CA GLY A 105 -6.06 10.09 -23.87
C GLY A 105 -4.68 10.66 -24.18
N ASP A 106 -4.07 11.40 -23.25
CA ASP A 106 -2.72 11.92 -23.48
C ASP A 106 -1.75 10.76 -23.63
N GLU A 107 -0.71 10.97 -24.45
CA GLU A 107 0.27 9.89 -24.64
C GLU A 107 1.22 9.74 -23.45
N ASP A 108 1.25 10.69 -22.52
CA ASP A 108 2.14 10.64 -21.37
C ASP A 108 1.47 9.95 -20.19
N SER A 109 2.18 8.97 -19.62
CA SER A 109 1.65 8.20 -18.49
C SER A 109 1.39 9.06 -17.26
N VAL A 110 2.24 10.07 -17.02
CA VAL A 110 2.05 10.93 -15.84
C VAL A 110 0.77 11.74 -15.98
N VAL A 111 0.54 12.30 -17.17
CA VAL A 111 -0.70 13.04 -17.42
C VAL A 111 -1.91 12.14 -17.24
N GLN A 112 -1.84 10.92 -17.79
CA GLN A 112 -2.94 9.95 -17.65
C GLN A 112 -3.22 9.64 -16.17
N LYS A 113 -2.18 9.43 -15.38
CA LYS A 113 -2.37 9.09 -13.97
C LYS A 113 -2.98 10.25 -13.17
N LYS A 114 -2.54 11.47 -13.45
CA LYS A 114 -3.12 12.64 -12.77
C LYS A 114 -4.60 12.80 -13.13
N ALA A 115 -4.92 12.55 -14.39
CA ALA A 115 -6.32 12.60 -14.82
C ALA A 115 -7.15 11.55 -14.10
N ALA A 116 -6.61 10.33 -13.99
CA ALA A 116 -7.33 9.26 -13.31
C ALA A 116 -7.58 9.60 -11.85
N ARG A 117 -6.57 10.17 -11.19
CA ARG A 117 -6.73 10.56 -9.79
C ARG A 117 -7.83 11.60 -9.62
N ALA A 118 -7.87 12.58 -10.54
CA ALA A 118 -8.90 13.61 -10.47
C ALA A 118 -10.30 13.03 -10.68
N LEU A 119 -10.41 11.94 -11.44
CA LEU A 119 -11.70 11.34 -11.75
C LEU A 119 -12.25 10.48 -10.62
N LEU A 120 -11.45 10.18 -9.61
CA LEU A 120 -11.95 9.38 -8.50
C LEU A 120 -13.07 10.06 -7.72
N MET A 121 -13.14 11.38 -7.77
CA MET A 121 -14.19 12.12 -7.05
C MET A 121 -15.56 12.05 -7.73
N PHE A 122 -15.60 11.64 -8.99
CA PHE A 122 -16.85 11.63 -9.74
C PHE A 122 -17.52 10.27 -9.60
N GLU A 123 -18.57 10.22 -8.77
CA GLU A 123 -19.25 8.97 -8.44
C GLU A 123 -20.21 8.57 -9.55
N GLU A 124 -19.65 8.19 -10.70
CA GLU A 124 -20.37 7.80 -11.88
C GLU A 124 -19.81 6.50 -12.41
N GLN A 125 -20.70 5.58 -12.71
CA GLN A 125 -20.29 4.27 -13.21
C GLN A 125 -19.49 4.38 -14.50
N THR A 126 -19.91 5.26 -15.42
CA THR A 126 -19.21 5.38 -16.70
C THR A 126 -17.78 5.87 -16.53
N VAL A 127 -17.56 6.76 -15.56
CA VAL A 127 -16.21 7.23 -15.27
C VAL A 127 -15.36 6.09 -14.76
N ALA A 128 -15.88 5.33 -13.79
CA ALA A 128 -15.14 4.19 -13.25
C ALA A 128 -14.81 3.17 -14.33
N GLU A 129 -15.78 2.90 -15.21
CA GLU A 129 -15.55 1.92 -16.28
C GLU A 129 -14.47 2.37 -17.24
N ARG A 130 -14.41 3.68 -17.55
CA ARG A 130 -13.37 4.20 -18.43
C ARG A 130 -11.98 3.99 -17.82
N LEU A 131 -11.86 4.21 -16.52
CA LEU A 131 -10.59 3.96 -15.86
C LEU A 131 -10.22 2.48 -15.89
N ALA A 132 -11.18 1.62 -15.57
CA ALA A 132 -10.91 0.19 -15.49
C ALA A 132 -10.56 -0.44 -16.83
N ALA A 133 -10.99 0.17 -17.94
CA ALA A 133 -10.73 -0.35 -19.27
C ALA A 133 -9.51 0.28 -19.95
N HIS A 134 -8.80 1.16 -19.28
CA HIS A 134 -7.71 1.92 -19.88
C HIS A 134 -6.50 1.04 -20.16
N ALA A 135 -5.75 1.38 -21.21
CA ALA A 135 -4.56 0.62 -21.57
C ALA A 135 -3.43 0.73 -20.55
N ASN A 136 -3.36 1.86 -19.84
CA ASN A 136 -2.32 2.09 -18.83
C ASN A 136 -2.70 1.36 -17.56
N ASP A 137 -1.83 0.44 -17.10
CA ASP A 137 -2.15 -0.35 -15.92
C ASP A 137 -2.28 0.50 -14.66
N ALA A 138 -1.55 1.62 -14.56
CA ALA A 138 -1.70 2.50 -13.40
C ALA A 138 -3.08 3.15 -13.37
N VAL A 139 -3.64 3.44 -14.54
CA VAL A 139 -5.00 3.98 -14.63
C VAL A 139 -6.01 2.89 -14.28
N ARG A 140 -5.81 1.66 -14.79
CA ARG A 140 -6.71 0.56 -14.43
C ARG A 140 -6.72 0.33 -12.92
N LEU A 141 -5.55 0.45 -12.29
CA LEU A 141 -5.46 0.31 -10.84
C LEU A 141 -6.37 1.33 -10.14
N MET A 142 -6.34 2.58 -10.62
CA MET A 142 -7.23 3.61 -10.06
C MET A 142 -8.69 3.23 -10.27
N GLY A 143 -9.00 2.61 -11.41
CA GLY A 143 -10.36 2.15 -11.67
C GLY A 143 -10.82 1.13 -10.66
N MET A 144 -9.92 0.22 -10.24
CA MET A 144 -10.28 -0.78 -9.22
C MET A 144 -10.60 -0.11 -7.89
N LYS A 145 -9.98 1.02 -7.60
CA LYS A 145 -10.22 1.76 -6.36
C LYS A 145 -11.44 2.66 -6.43
N HIS A 146 -12.02 2.84 -7.62
CA HIS A 146 -13.14 3.76 -7.78
C HIS A 146 -14.40 3.17 -7.15
N PRO A 147 -15.06 3.92 -6.26
CA PRO A 147 -16.21 3.36 -5.54
C PRO A 147 -17.40 3.01 -6.43
N SER A 148 -17.49 3.59 -7.62
CA SER A 148 -18.61 3.33 -8.52
C SER A 148 -18.35 2.20 -9.51
N LEU A 149 -17.22 1.52 -9.42
CA LEU A 149 -16.93 0.44 -10.36
C LEU A 149 -17.85 -0.75 -10.09
N PRO A 150 -18.55 -1.26 -11.12
CA PRO A 150 -19.43 -2.41 -10.92
C PRO A 150 -18.66 -3.67 -10.53
N THR A 151 -19.36 -4.55 -9.80
CA THR A 151 -18.80 -5.80 -9.32
C THR A 151 -18.21 -6.64 -10.46
N GLU A 152 -18.88 -6.64 -11.60
CA GLU A 152 -18.43 -7.44 -12.73
C GLU A 152 -17.03 -7.02 -13.18
N GLN A 153 -16.76 -5.73 -13.26
CA GLN A 153 -15.45 -5.23 -13.65
C GLN A 153 -14.41 -5.48 -12.57
N LEU A 154 -14.81 -5.43 -11.29
CA LEU A 154 -13.89 -5.79 -10.21
C LEU A 154 -13.47 -7.24 -10.34
N ASN A 155 -14.42 -8.12 -10.61
CA ASN A 155 -14.10 -9.54 -10.77
C ASN A 155 -13.15 -9.77 -11.95
N SER A 156 -13.34 -9.02 -13.04
CA SER A 156 -12.40 -9.10 -14.15
C SER A 156 -11.01 -8.66 -13.75
N GLY A 157 -10.92 -7.68 -12.86
CA GLY A 157 -9.63 -7.18 -12.39
C GLY A 157 -8.84 -8.20 -11.59
N LEU A 158 -9.52 -9.20 -11.02
CA LEU A 158 -8.82 -10.23 -10.26
C LEU A 158 -7.88 -11.07 -11.13
N THR A 159 -8.08 -11.07 -12.43
CA THR A 159 -7.21 -11.80 -13.36
C THR A 159 -6.48 -10.87 -14.33
N ASP A 160 -6.39 -9.58 -14.00
CA ASP A 160 -5.67 -8.61 -14.82
C ASP A 160 -4.21 -9.05 -15.01
N PRO A 161 -3.62 -8.81 -16.19
CA PRO A 161 -2.21 -9.15 -16.38
C PRO A 161 -1.25 -8.46 -15.41
N ASN A 162 -1.63 -7.29 -14.89
CA ASN A 162 -0.77 -6.52 -14.00
C ASN A 162 -1.03 -6.89 -12.55
N GLU A 163 0.05 -7.21 -11.83
CA GLU A 163 -0.05 -7.65 -10.45
C GLU A 163 -0.68 -6.59 -9.54
N GLY A 164 -0.32 -5.32 -9.74
CA GLY A 164 -0.87 -4.24 -8.92
C GLY A 164 -2.37 -4.08 -9.12
N VAL A 165 -2.83 -4.25 -10.36
CA VAL A 165 -4.27 -4.18 -10.65
C VAL A 165 -5.00 -5.34 -9.98
N ARG A 166 -4.43 -6.56 -10.07
CA ARG A 166 -5.04 -7.71 -9.39
C ARG A 166 -5.17 -7.47 -7.90
N SER A 167 -4.10 -6.96 -7.30
CA SER A 167 -4.09 -6.70 -5.85
C SER A 167 -5.13 -5.66 -5.47
N ALA A 168 -5.24 -4.58 -6.23
CA ALA A 168 -6.23 -3.55 -5.95
C ALA A 168 -7.65 -4.07 -6.12
N ALA A 169 -7.86 -4.94 -7.13
CA ALA A 169 -9.18 -5.54 -7.34
C ALA A 169 -9.57 -6.40 -6.16
N LEU A 170 -8.65 -7.23 -5.66
CA LEU A 170 -8.97 -8.08 -4.51
C LEU A 170 -9.25 -7.24 -3.28
N ASP A 171 -8.44 -6.21 -3.04
CA ASP A 171 -8.66 -5.33 -1.90
C ASP A 171 -10.06 -4.74 -1.96
N ALA A 172 -10.50 -4.31 -3.13
CA ALA A 172 -11.85 -3.74 -3.28
C ALA A 172 -12.93 -4.80 -3.07
N VAL A 173 -12.73 -6.00 -3.61
CA VAL A 173 -13.69 -7.08 -3.44
C VAL A 173 -13.88 -7.41 -1.96
N LEU A 174 -12.78 -7.54 -1.24
CA LEU A 174 -12.84 -7.89 0.18
C LEU A 174 -13.43 -6.75 1.02
N SER A 175 -13.03 -5.51 0.74
CA SER A 175 -13.51 -4.38 1.54
C SER A 175 -14.98 -4.07 1.29
N ARG A 176 -15.50 -4.40 0.10
CA ARG A 176 -16.93 -4.24 -0.16
C ARG A 176 -17.78 -5.39 0.38
N GLY A 177 -17.13 -6.43 0.91
CA GLY A 177 -17.85 -7.59 1.40
C GLY A 177 -18.49 -8.42 0.31
N LEU A 178 -17.92 -8.39 -0.89
CA LEU A 178 -18.44 -9.19 -1.99
C LEU A 178 -18.06 -10.65 -1.83
N GLU A 179 -18.90 -11.53 -2.33
CA GLU A 179 -18.59 -12.95 -2.30
C GLU A 179 -17.41 -13.25 -3.22
N VAL A 180 -16.52 -14.11 -2.74
CA VAL A 180 -15.39 -14.55 -3.53
C VAL A 180 -15.18 -16.04 -3.26
N GLU A 181 -14.96 -16.79 -4.35
CA GLU A 181 -14.66 -18.21 -4.21
C GLU A 181 -13.28 -18.38 -3.60
N LEU A 182 -13.17 -19.30 -2.64
CA LEU A 182 -11.87 -19.49 -1.99
C LEU A 182 -10.82 -19.95 -2.98
N GLU A 183 -11.21 -20.71 -4.00
CA GLU A 183 -10.28 -21.14 -5.03
C GLU A 183 -9.67 -19.95 -5.78
N ALA A 184 -10.42 -18.86 -5.90
CA ALA A 184 -9.92 -17.65 -6.56
C ALA A 184 -8.86 -16.95 -5.74
N LEU A 185 -8.79 -17.20 -4.43
CA LEU A 185 -7.80 -16.60 -3.55
C LEU A 185 -6.44 -17.31 -3.61
N VAL A 186 -6.44 -18.56 -4.05
CA VAL A 186 -5.20 -19.35 -4.06
C VAL A 186 -4.09 -18.71 -4.90
N PRO A 187 -4.35 -18.23 -6.12
CA PRO A 187 -3.28 -17.56 -6.86
C PRO A 187 -2.69 -16.36 -6.14
N PHE A 188 -3.52 -15.64 -5.39
CA PHE A 188 -3.03 -14.50 -4.61
C PHE A 188 -2.11 -14.96 -3.48
N LEU A 189 -2.48 -16.04 -2.80
CA LEU A 189 -1.62 -16.60 -1.76
C LEU A 189 -0.31 -17.10 -2.36
N GLN A 190 -0.37 -17.79 -3.48
CA GLN A 190 0.83 -18.31 -4.12
C GLN A 190 1.78 -17.18 -4.53
N ALA A 191 1.24 -16.04 -4.91
CA ALA A 191 2.03 -14.87 -5.27
C ALA A 191 2.36 -13.98 -4.06
N ASN A 192 1.87 -14.34 -2.88
CA ASN A 192 2.00 -13.55 -1.66
C ASN A 192 1.47 -12.12 -1.84
N LEU A 193 0.31 -12.04 -2.49
CA LEU A 193 -0.40 -10.78 -2.67
C LEU A 193 -1.59 -10.74 -1.73
N GLN A 194 -1.66 -9.70 -0.90
CA GLN A 194 -2.78 -9.51 0.02
C GLN A 194 -2.93 -10.65 1.03
N THR A 195 -1.85 -11.35 1.36
CA THR A 195 -1.95 -12.51 2.23
C THR A 195 -2.58 -12.16 3.57
N VAL A 196 -2.15 -11.05 4.21
CA VAL A 196 -2.73 -10.64 5.50
C VAL A 196 -4.22 -10.41 5.37
N ASN A 197 -4.63 -9.70 4.32
CA ASN A 197 -6.06 -9.40 4.12
C ASN A 197 -6.87 -10.66 3.85
N ILE A 198 -6.32 -11.59 3.08
CA ILE A 198 -7.00 -12.85 2.78
C ILE A 198 -7.22 -13.64 4.06
N LEU A 199 -6.17 -13.79 4.88
CA LEU A 199 -6.30 -14.54 6.13
C LEU A 199 -7.32 -13.89 7.06
N ALA A 200 -7.29 -12.56 7.17
CA ALA A 200 -8.23 -11.86 8.03
C ALA A 200 -9.66 -12.02 7.54
N TRP A 201 -9.86 -11.91 6.22
CA TRP A 201 -11.20 -12.01 5.66
C TRP A 201 -11.77 -13.43 5.82
N VAL A 202 -10.97 -14.45 5.50
CA VAL A 202 -11.42 -15.82 5.65
C VAL A 202 -11.62 -16.16 7.13
N GLY A 203 -10.72 -15.66 7.99
CA GLY A 203 -10.85 -15.88 9.43
C GLY A 203 -12.12 -15.29 10.00
N GLN A 204 -12.59 -14.18 9.42
CA GLN A 204 -13.81 -13.53 9.88
C GLN A 204 -15.06 -14.21 9.31
N HIS A 205 -15.03 -14.61 8.05
CA HIS A 205 -16.24 -15.08 7.36
C HIS A 205 -16.39 -16.59 7.34
N ALA A 206 -15.29 -17.32 7.31
CA ALA A 206 -15.33 -18.79 7.24
C ALA A 206 -14.09 -19.36 7.92
N PRO A 207 -13.95 -19.16 9.25
CA PRO A 207 -12.69 -19.54 9.93
C PRO A 207 -12.39 -21.02 9.82
N GLU A 208 -13.41 -21.87 9.71
CA GLU A 208 -13.18 -23.29 9.57
C GLU A 208 -12.49 -23.66 8.26
N ARG A 209 -12.46 -22.75 7.30
CA ARG A 209 -11.86 -23.02 6.00
C ARG A 209 -10.43 -22.50 5.88
N LEU A 210 -9.91 -21.81 6.90
CA LEU A 210 -8.51 -21.35 6.86
C LEU A 210 -7.55 -22.51 6.62
N SER A 211 -7.87 -23.68 7.19
CA SER A 211 -7.00 -24.84 7.05
C SER A 211 -6.88 -25.33 5.61
N GLU A 212 -7.82 -24.95 4.74
CA GLU A 212 -7.75 -25.35 3.34
C GLU A 212 -6.60 -24.64 2.62
N PHE A 213 -6.12 -23.52 3.15
CA PHE A 213 -5.02 -22.79 2.53
C PHE A 213 -3.65 -23.32 2.92
N THR A 214 -3.58 -24.13 3.97
CA THR A 214 -2.30 -24.59 4.49
C THR A 214 -1.38 -25.20 3.41
N PRO A 215 -1.89 -26.03 2.48
CA PRO A 215 -1.00 -26.56 1.45
C PRO A 215 -0.37 -25.52 0.55
N HIS A 216 -0.91 -24.31 0.52
CA HIS A 216 -0.42 -23.24 -0.34
C HIS A 216 0.50 -22.27 0.40
N LEU A 217 0.72 -22.49 1.71
CA LEU A 217 1.53 -21.59 2.50
C LEU A 217 2.97 -22.05 2.51
N GLU A 218 3.88 -21.09 2.38
CA GLU A 218 5.29 -21.35 2.26
C GLU A 218 6.08 -20.36 3.12
N ARG A 219 7.39 -20.47 3.04
CA ARG A 219 8.27 -19.61 3.82
C ARG A 219 8.02 -18.13 3.59
N GLN A 220 7.65 -17.76 2.37
CA GLN A 220 7.36 -16.35 2.06
C GLN A 220 6.20 -15.79 2.86
N HIS A 221 5.34 -16.66 3.41
CA HIS A 221 4.16 -16.24 4.15
C HIS A 221 4.38 -16.13 5.65
N LEU A 222 5.61 -16.37 6.14
CA LEU A 222 5.85 -16.43 7.58
C LEU A 222 5.44 -15.17 8.32
N LYS A 223 5.78 -14.01 7.76
CA LYS A 223 5.44 -12.76 8.44
C LYS A 223 3.93 -12.55 8.52
N ALA A 224 3.24 -12.80 7.42
CA ALA A 224 1.79 -12.65 7.40
C ALA A 224 1.11 -13.60 8.37
N LEU A 225 1.59 -14.85 8.43
CA LEU A 225 1.05 -15.83 9.34
C LEU A 225 1.30 -15.44 10.79
N SER A 226 2.53 -14.98 11.09
CA SER A 226 2.85 -14.56 12.45
C SER A 226 1.96 -13.41 12.89
N ASP A 227 1.78 -12.43 12.01
CA ASP A 227 0.92 -11.29 12.30
C ASP A 227 -0.53 -11.72 12.51
N TYR A 228 -1.01 -12.63 11.67
CA TYR A 228 -2.38 -13.10 11.80
C TYR A 228 -2.61 -13.82 13.12
N LEU A 229 -1.70 -14.74 13.47
CA LEU A 229 -1.85 -15.50 14.71
C LEU A 229 -1.80 -14.59 15.92
N ARG A 230 -0.89 -13.60 15.90
CA ARG A 230 -0.80 -12.67 17.02
C ARG A 230 -2.10 -11.90 17.21
N ALA A 231 -2.75 -11.54 16.14
CA ALA A 231 -3.95 -10.73 16.21
C ALA A 231 -5.21 -11.55 16.52
N HIS A 232 -5.24 -12.83 16.14
CA HIS A 232 -6.51 -13.57 16.15
C HIS A 232 -6.51 -14.89 16.89
N ALA A 233 -5.36 -15.55 17.04
CA ALA A 233 -5.36 -16.85 17.70
C ALA A 233 -5.39 -16.69 19.22
N THR A 234 -6.30 -17.42 19.88
CA THR A 234 -6.45 -17.30 21.34
C THR A 234 -5.99 -18.54 22.09
N SER A 235 -5.95 -19.70 21.44
CA SER A 235 -5.50 -20.92 22.09
C SER A 235 -5.00 -21.93 21.07
N SER A 236 -4.27 -22.91 21.56
CA SER A 236 -3.73 -23.97 20.71
C SER A 236 -4.81 -24.90 20.14
N GLU A 237 -6.04 -24.77 20.61
CA GLU A 237 -7.15 -25.57 20.08
C GLU A 237 -7.67 -25.01 18.77
N ASP A 238 -7.20 -23.83 18.37
CA ASP A 238 -7.56 -23.24 17.08
C ASP A 238 -7.22 -24.23 15.96
N PRO A 239 -8.20 -24.66 15.15
CA PRO A 239 -7.91 -25.63 14.09
C PRO A 239 -6.87 -25.15 13.08
N PHE A 240 -6.76 -23.83 12.87
CA PHE A 240 -5.73 -23.33 11.96
C PHE A 240 -4.34 -23.56 12.51
N LEU A 241 -4.14 -23.33 13.83
CA LEU A 241 -2.87 -23.63 14.45
C LEU A 241 -2.51 -25.11 14.30
N THR A 242 -3.47 -25.98 14.57
CA THR A 242 -3.26 -27.41 14.41
C THR A 242 -2.87 -27.77 12.98
N SER A 243 -3.55 -27.17 12.01
CA SER A 243 -3.24 -27.39 10.60
C SER A 243 -1.84 -26.96 10.25
N LEU A 244 -1.41 -25.81 10.76
CA LEU A 244 -0.05 -25.33 10.51
C LEU A 244 1.00 -26.27 11.08
N VAL A 245 0.77 -26.75 12.31
CA VAL A 245 1.69 -27.70 12.92
C VAL A 245 1.78 -28.98 12.11
N ASN A 246 0.61 -29.50 11.71
CA ASN A 246 0.59 -30.76 10.95
C ASN A 246 1.28 -30.63 9.60
N SER A 247 1.25 -29.44 9.01
CA SER A 247 1.88 -29.24 7.70
C SER A 247 3.37 -28.87 7.81
N GLY A 248 3.88 -28.67 9.02
CA GLY A 248 5.26 -28.28 9.19
C GLY A 248 5.53 -26.79 9.17
N MET A 249 4.49 -25.97 9.13
CA MET A 249 4.66 -24.52 9.21
C MET A 249 4.78 -24.10 10.66
N LEU A 250 5.90 -24.45 11.27
CA LEU A 250 6.05 -24.35 12.73
C LEU A 250 6.53 -22.99 13.21
N GLU A 251 7.27 -22.26 12.40
CA GLU A 251 7.89 -21.02 12.89
C GLU A 251 6.85 -19.98 13.34
N PRO A 252 5.78 -19.70 12.57
CA PRO A 252 4.80 -18.75 13.07
C PRO A 252 4.09 -19.24 14.32
N VAL A 253 3.88 -20.55 14.46
CA VAL A 253 3.29 -21.10 15.67
C VAL A 253 4.22 -20.92 16.86
N ALA A 254 5.52 -21.17 16.65
CA ALA A 254 6.51 -20.98 17.72
C ALA A 254 6.53 -19.52 18.19
N ARG A 255 6.47 -18.59 17.26
CA ARG A 255 6.46 -17.17 17.63
C ARG A 255 5.22 -16.80 18.41
N TRP A 256 4.09 -17.40 18.06
CA TRP A 256 2.86 -17.19 18.81
C TRP A 256 3.00 -17.73 20.23
N VAL A 257 3.52 -18.95 20.37
CA VAL A 257 3.66 -19.60 21.67
C VAL A 257 4.58 -18.82 22.60
N LEU A 258 5.63 -18.19 22.04
CA LEU A 258 6.55 -17.39 22.86
C LEU A 258 5.81 -16.35 23.71
N ARG A 259 4.67 -15.90 23.27
CA ARG A 259 3.91 -14.85 23.94
C ARG A 259 2.82 -15.40 24.86
N GLN A 260 2.69 -16.72 24.94
CA GLN A 260 1.64 -17.34 25.72
C GLN A 260 2.13 -17.76 27.08
N GLY A 261 1.19 -17.91 28.01
CA GLY A 261 1.51 -18.34 29.36
C GLY A 261 1.54 -19.86 29.49
N ALA A 262 1.42 -20.29 30.75
CA ALA A 262 1.55 -21.70 31.09
C ALA A 262 0.47 -22.58 30.47
N SER A 263 -0.67 -22.01 30.14
CA SER A 263 -1.76 -22.80 29.55
C SER A 263 -1.36 -23.45 28.23
N GLU A 264 -0.30 -22.92 27.57
CA GLU A 264 0.15 -23.47 26.30
C GLU A 264 1.45 -24.26 26.42
N ASP A 265 1.77 -24.73 27.61
CA ASP A 265 3.04 -25.47 27.81
C ASP A 265 3.07 -26.75 26.99
N GLU A 266 1.95 -27.45 26.83
CA GLU A 266 1.97 -28.68 26.05
C GLU A 266 2.41 -28.44 24.63
N LEU A 267 1.85 -27.40 24.00
CA LEU A 267 2.28 -27.05 22.66
C LEU A 267 3.72 -26.56 22.65
N ARG A 268 4.10 -25.77 23.67
CA ARG A 268 5.44 -25.23 23.76
C ARG A 268 6.48 -26.36 23.77
N TRP A 269 6.29 -27.36 24.64
CA TRP A 269 7.25 -28.46 24.72
C TRP A 269 7.21 -29.35 23.49
N SER A 270 6.03 -29.51 22.90
CA SER A 270 5.91 -30.23 21.63
C SER A 270 6.80 -29.59 20.57
N LEU A 271 6.78 -28.25 20.48
CA LEU A 271 7.61 -27.53 19.51
C LEU A 271 9.09 -27.61 19.85
N ILE A 272 9.43 -27.54 21.15
CA ILE A 272 10.84 -27.67 21.57
C ILE A 272 11.40 -29.00 21.10
N HIS A 273 10.61 -30.06 21.16
CA HIS A 273 11.06 -31.40 20.77
C HIS A 273 10.95 -31.66 19.27
N ASP A 274 10.31 -30.78 18.52
CA ASP A 274 10.03 -31.04 17.11
C ASP A 274 11.24 -30.71 16.26
N GLU A 275 11.83 -31.73 15.65
CA GLU A 275 13.04 -31.54 14.86
C GLU A 275 12.78 -30.78 13.55
N ARG A 276 11.55 -30.64 13.13
CA ARG A 276 11.23 -29.84 11.96
C ARG A 276 11.40 -28.33 12.21
N LEU A 277 11.38 -27.93 13.48
CA LEU A 277 11.55 -26.52 13.84
C LEU A 277 13.03 -26.18 13.93
N ASP A 278 13.40 -25.02 13.36
CA ASP A 278 14.78 -24.56 13.40
C ASP A 278 15.31 -24.55 14.84
N ILE A 279 16.55 -25.01 15.00
CA ILE A 279 17.15 -25.13 16.32
C ILE A 279 17.19 -23.79 17.08
N ILE A 280 17.38 -22.70 16.36
CA ILE A 280 17.39 -21.38 17.00
C ILE A 280 16.02 -21.05 17.59
N GLU A 281 14.95 -21.36 16.85
CA GLU A 281 13.60 -21.13 17.36
C GLU A 281 13.30 -22.02 18.57
N ARG A 282 13.74 -23.26 18.52
CA ARG A 282 13.57 -24.18 19.67
C ARG A 282 14.30 -23.65 20.88
N SER A 283 15.51 -23.17 20.70
CA SER A 283 16.32 -22.63 21.80
C SER A 283 15.64 -21.38 22.40
N LYS A 284 15.04 -20.54 21.56
CA LYS A 284 14.34 -19.36 22.06
C LYS A 284 13.18 -19.74 22.99
N LEU A 285 12.45 -20.79 22.63
CA LEU A 285 11.34 -21.24 23.46
C LEU A 285 11.84 -21.64 24.86
N LEU A 286 12.99 -22.30 24.89
CA LEU A 286 13.61 -22.68 26.20
C LEU A 286 14.04 -21.42 26.95
N GLU A 287 14.69 -20.50 26.28
CA GLU A 287 15.24 -19.32 26.94
C GLU A 287 14.15 -18.49 27.59
N ARG A 288 12.93 -18.45 26.96
CA ARG A 288 11.84 -17.69 27.52
C ARG A 288 11.25 -18.30 28.78
N LEU A 289 11.62 -19.55 29.10
CA LEU A 289 11.17 -20.21 30.31
C LEU A 289 12.01 -19.89 31.54
N ILE A 290 13.10 -19.13 31.40
CA ILE A 290 14.01 -18.85 32.48
C ILE A 290 13.29 -18.22 33.67
N GLY A 291 12.37 -17.33 33.48
CA GLY A 291 11.61 -16.69 34.55
C GLY A 291 10.74 -17.67 35.33
N ARG A 292 10.46 -18.82 34.77
CA ARG A 292 9.64 -19.85 35.38
C ARG A 292 10.45 -21.12 35.71
N ALA A 293 11.77 -21.00 35.74
CA ALA A 293 12.66 -22.17 35.94
C ALA A 293 12.47 -22.83 37.29
N HIS A 294 11.91 -22.12 38.27
CA HIS A 294 11.66 -22.68 39.61
C HIS A 294 10.50 -23.68 39.62
N GLU A 295 9.67 -23.70 38.58
CA GLU A 295 8.56 -24.64 38.53
C GLU A 295 9.09 -26.06 38.31
N PRO A 296 8.70 -27.02 39.16
CA PRO A 296 9.27 -28.37 39.03
C PRO A 296 9.05 -29.03 37.68
N ALA A 297 7.87 -28.83 37.08
CA ALA A 297 7.56 -29.43 35.77
C ALA A 297 8.50 -28.94 34.70
N ILE A 298 8.83 -27.64 34.72
CA ILE A 298 9.73 -27.07 33.73
C ILE A 298 11.15 -27.59 33.91
N LEU A 299 11.62 -27.60 35.16
CA LEU A 299 12.97 -28.06 35.44
C LEU A 299 13.12 -29.53 35.09
N GLU A 300 12.11 -30.34 35.39
CA GLU A 300 12.15 -31.77 35.09
C GLU A 300 12.28 -32.02 33.59
N ARG A 301 11.46 -31.30 32.79
CA ARG A 301 11.51 -31.47 31.35
C ARG A 301 12.81 -30.95 30.75
N ALA A 302 13.35 -29.85 31.29
CA ALA A 302 14.62 -29.34 30.83
C ALA A 302 15.76 -30.31 31.10
N THR A 303 15.75 -30.93 32.29
CA THR A 303 16.77 -31.91 32.67
C THR A 303 16.71 -33.12 31.74
N ALA A 304 15.50 -33.60 31.47
CA ALA A 304 15.35 -34.76 30.59
C ALA A 304 15.83 -34.44 29.17
N LEU A 305 15.54 -33.24 28.69
CA LEU A 305 16.00 -32.83 27.36
C LEU A 305 17.53 -32.71 27.33
N MET A 306 18.11 -32.14 28.35
CA MET A 306 19.56 -32.00 28.43
C MET A 306 20.26 -33.34 28.35
N ASP A 307 19.69 -34.33 29.01
CA ASP A 307 20.25 -35.68 29.00
C ASP A 307 20.09 -36.39 27.65
N ALA A 308 19.03 -36.03 26.93
CA ALA A 308 18.68 -36.72 25.68
C ALA A 308 19.24 -36.04 24.42
N THR A 309 19.44 -34.74 24.46
CA THR A 309 19.81 -34.02 23.24
C THR A 309 21.32 -34.11 22.98
N GLU A 310 21.64 -34.19 21.69
CA GLU A 310 23.02 -34.07 21.24
C GLU A 310 23.32 -32.68 20.70
N ASP A 311 22.30 -31.83 20.63
CA ASP A 311 22.48 -30.47 20.11
C ASP A 311 23.01 -29.55 21.19
N GLU A 312 24.12 -28.89 20.89
CA GLU A 312 24.80 -28.06 21.88
C GLU A 312 23.99 -26.83 22.26
N LEU A 313 23.28 -26.24 21.31
CA LEU A 313 22.50 -25.06 21.61
C LEU A 313 21.37 -25.36 22.58
N LEU A 314 20.69 -26.49 22.37
CA LEU A 314 19.64 -26.91 23.30
C LEU A 314 20.20 -27.25 24.65
N ARG A 315 21.37 -27.94 24.68
CA ARG A 315 22.00 -28.29 25.94
C ARG A 315 22.32 -27.03 26.75
N VAL A 316 22.90 -26.02 26.10
CA VAL A 316 23.25 -24.79 26.79
C VAL A 316 21.99 -24.08 27.30
N ALA A 317 20.94 -24.07 26.53
CA ALA A 317 19.70 -23.45 26.98
C ALA A 317 19.13 -24.16 28.20
N CYS A 318 19.20 -25.50 28.23
CA CYS A 318 18.75 -26.26 29.38
C CYS A 318 19.65 -26.03 30.61
N GLU A 319 20.96 -25.92 30.41
CA GLU A 319 21.87 -25.59 31.49
C GLU A 319 21.54 -24.23 32.08
N ASN A 320 21.22 -23.26 31.27
CA ASN A 320 20.84 -21.94 31.74
C ASN A 320 19.57 -21.98 32.57
N LEU A 321 18.62 -22.85 32.21
CA LEU A 321 17.42 -23.04 32.99
C LEU A 321 17.74 -23.64 34.36
N SER A 322 18.63 -24.64 34.40
CA SER A 322 19.04 -25.25 35.67
C SER A 322 19.71 -24.22 36.59
N THR A 323 20.60 -23.41 36.00
CA THR A 323 21.27 -22.37 36.77
C THR A 323 20.29 -21.37 37.32
N ALA A 324 19.35 -20.93 36.49
CA ALA A 324 18.33 -19.98 36.92
C ALA A 324 17.44 -20.55 38.00
N ALA A 325 17.13 -21.84 37.91
CA ALA A 325 16.31 -22.50 38.95
C ALA A 325 17.01 -22.45 40.31
N SER A 326 18.31 -22.67 40.31
CA SER A 326 19.08 -22.59 41.58
C SER A 326 19.05 -21.19 42.17
N GLU A 327 19.15 -20.19 41.33
CA GLU A 327 19.12 -18.79 41.76
C GLU A 327 17.77 -18.37 42.28
N LEU A 328 16.68 -18.81 41.61
CA LEU A 328 15.33 -18.45 42.00
C LEU A 328 14.94 -19.10 43.34
N GLN A 329 15.39 -20.33 43.53
CA GLN A 329 15.09 -21.02 44.79
C GLN A 329 15.74 -20.34 45.98
N UNK A 330 16.86 -19.54 46.03
CA UNK A 330 17.62 -18.93 46.97
C UNK A 330 17.20 -17.95 47.55
#